data_7dbd2df3d957888580a71c94f64407b0
#
_entry.id   7dbd2df3d957888580a71c94f64407b0
#
_cell.length_a   1.000
_cell.length_b   1.000
_cell.length_c   1.000
_cell.angle_alpha   90.00
_cell.angle_beta   90.00
_cell.angle_gamma   90.00
#
_symmetry.space_group_name_H-M   'P 1'
#
loop_
_entity.id
_entity.type
_entity.pdbx_description
1 polymer ?
#
loop_
_entity_poly.entity_id
_entity_poly.type
_entity_poly.pdbx_seq_one_letter_code
_entity_poly.pdbx_strand_id
1 'polypeptide(L)'
;MTDKNFGFGTQIRKSPYFNATVRYGAKGFSVYNHMYIPRDFGSPEQNFWNLIENAILCDVAVERQVEITGPDAFKFIQLLTPRDLSKLAVGQCKYVLIAVSYTHLRAHETEA
;
A
#
# COMPACT_ATOMS: atom_id res chain seq x y z
N MET A 1 18.70 -24.13 8.13
CA MET A 1 17.86 -22.91 7.98
C MET A 1 17.69 -22.33 9.38
N THR A 2 18.31 -21.21 9.68
CA THR A 2 18.13 -20.54 10.98
C THR A 2 16.72 -19.95 10.97
N ASP A 3 15.84 -20.48 11.81
CA ASP A 3 14.54 -19.91 12.09
C ASP A 3 14.75 -18.49 12.62
N LYS A 4 14.55 -17.51 11.75
CA LYS A 4 14.49 -16.12 12.15
C LYS A 4 13.20 -15.94 12.94
N ASN A 5 13.31 -15.82 14.23
CA ASN A 5 12.19 -15.61 15.12
C ASN A 5 11.76 -14.14 15.02
N PHE A 6 10.80 -13.86 14.13
CA PHE A 6 10.19 -12.54 14.05
C PHE A 6 9.09 -12.45 15.12
N GLY A 7 9.15 -11.44 15.98
CA GLY A 7 8.04 -11.12 16.87
C GLY A 7 6.90 -10.44 16.11
N PHE A 8 5.80 -11.16 15.88
CA PHE A 8 4.63 -10.63 15.20
C PHE A 8 3.51 -10.31 16.17
N GLY A 9 2.92 -9.13 16.05
CA GLY A 9 1.72 -8.75 16.78
C GLY A 9 0.47 -9.42 16.23
N THR A 10 -0.44 -9.82 17.10
CA THR A 10 -1.67 -10.53 16.73
C THR A 10 -2.68 -9.68 15.95
N GLN A 11 -2.60 -8.36 16.06
CA GLN A 11 -3.52 -7.42 15.42
C GLN A 11 -3.01 -6.88 14.07
N ILE A 12 -1.84 -7.32 13.63
CA ILE A 12 -1.24 -6.87 12.39
C ILE A 12 -1.33 -7.99 11.36
N ARG A 13 -1.85 -7.63 10.19
CA ARG A 13 -2.10 -8.60 9.12
C ARG A 13 -0.80 -9.01 8.41
N LYS A 14 -0.81 -10.19 7.87
CA LYS A 14 0.21 -10.68 6.94
C LYS A 14 -0.33 -10.57 5.51
N SER A 15 0.51 -10.14 4.58
CA SER A 15 0.22 -10.17 3.15
C SER A 15 0.00 -11.60 2.66
N PRO A 16 -0.79 -11.83 1.60
CA PRO A 16 -0.85 -13.13 0.94
C PRO A 16 0.53 -13.65 0.49
N TYR A 17 1.47 -12.76 0.26
CA TYR A 17 2.83 -13.08 -0.16
C TYR A 17 3.82 -13.19 1.00
N PHE A 18 3.39 -13.01 2.25
CA PHE A 18 4.25 -12.98 3.42
C PHE A 18 5.23 -14.17 3.49
N ASN A 19 4.71 -15.39 3.33
CA ASN A 19 5.56 -16.59 3.36
C ASN A 19 6.56 -16.64 2.19
N ALA A 20 6.21 -16.08 1.05
CA ALA A 20 7.13 -15.93 -0.08
C ALA A 20 8.24 -14.93 0.27
N THR A 21 7.92 -13.78 0.83
CA THR A 21 8.94 -12.78 1.23
C THR A 21 9.94 -13.37 2.23
N VAL A 22 9.46 -14.17 3.19
CA VAL A 22 10.34 -14.89 4.15
C VAL A 22 11.24 -15.88 3.42
N ARG A 23 10.70 -16.69 2.52
CA ARG A 23 11.50 -17.67 1.73
C ARG A 23 12.56 -16.98 0.88
N TYR A 24 12.25 -15.84 0.30
CA TYR A 24 13.18 -15.05 -0.51
C TYR A 24 14.15 -14.21 0.33
N GLY A 25 14.13 -14.35 1.64
CA GLY A 25 15.18 -13.84 2.50
C GLY A 25 14.93 -12.45 3.07
N ALA A 26 13.66 -12.05 3.24
CA ALA A 26 13.35 -10.82 3.95
C ALA A 26 14.09 -10.73 5.29
N LYS A 27 14.77 -9.63 5.54
CA LYS A 27 15.61 -9.40 6.73
C LYS A 27 14.83 -8.80 7.89
N GLY A 28 13.71 -8.18 7.60
CA GLY A 28 12.84 -7.56 8.60
C GLY A 28 11.55 -7.08 7.96
N PHE A 29 10.63 -6.67 8.80
CA PHE A 29 9.33 -6.16 8.41
C PHE A 29 9.05 -4.81 9.05
N SER A 30 8.42 -3.93 8.31
CA SER A 30 7.77 -2.73 8.82
C SER A 30 6.27 -2.94 8.87
N VAL A 31 5.58 -2.09 9.59
CA VAL A 31 4.11 -2.06 9.60
C VAL A 31 3.65 -0.84 8.83
N TYR A 32 2.83 -1.07 7.83
CA TYR A 32 2.14 -0.04 7.08
C TYR A 32 0.70 -0.47 6.86
N ASN A 33 -0.23 0.42 7.10
CA ASN A 33 -1.67 0.15 6.95
C ASN A 33 -2.11 -1.15 7.66
N HIS A 34 -1.67 -1.36 8.90
CA HIS A 34 -1.95 -2.56 9.71
C HIS A 34 -1.53 -3.89 9.06
N MET A 35 -0.51 -3.86 8.21
CA MET A 35 0.04 -5.04 7.56
C MET A 35 1.57 -5.05 7.62
N TYR A 36 2.16 -6.24 7.79
CA TYR A 36 3.59 -6.41 7.67
C TYR A 36 4.01 -6.34 6.21
N ILE A 37 4.94 -5.43 5.92
CA ILE A 37 5.62 -5.34 4.63
C ILE A 37 7.12 -5.62 4.81
N PRO A 38 7.76 -6.33 3.88
CA PRO A 38 9.19 -6.58 3.96
C PRO A 38 9.95 -5.26 3.83
N ARG A 39 10.92 -5.05 4.73
CA ARG A 39 11.73 -3.84 4.75
C ARG A 39 12.94 -3.90 3.83
N ASP A 40 13.60 -5.04 3.82
CA ASP A 40 14.76 -5.28 2.96
C ASP A 40 15.01 -6.78 2.80
N PHE A 41 15.78 -7.14 1.76
CA PHE A 41 16.19 -8.52 1.46
C PHE A 41 17.70 -8.70 1.51
N GLY A 42 18.46 -7.68 1.91
CA GLY A 42 19.91 -7.77 1.99
C GLY A 42 20.58 -6.40 2.03
N SER A 43 21.47 -6.13 1.06
CA SER A 43 22.15 -4.87 0.95
C SER A 43 21.27 -3.81 0.31
N PRO A 44 21.00 -2.66 0.97
CA PRO A 44 20.26 -1.54 0.38
C PRO A 44 20.92 -1.02 -0.91
N GLU A 45 22.25 -1.00 -0.95
CA GLU A 45 22.98 -0.59 -2.14
C GLU A 45 22.73 -1.53 -3.33
N GLN A 46 22.79 -2.84 -3.10
CA GLN A 46 22.48 -3.81 -4.15
C GLN A 46 21.03 -3.70 -4.62
N ASN A 47 20.09 -3.46 -3.71
CA ASN A 47 18.67 -3.26 -4.05
C ASN A 47 18.48 -2.00 -4.90
N PHE A 48 19.20 -0.93 -4.59
CA PHE A 48 19.17 0.30 -5.36
C PHE A 48 19.68 0.08 -6.80
N TRP A 49 20.82 -0.57 -6.96
CA TRP A 49 21.37 -0.86 -8.29
C TRP A 49 20.49 -1.83 -9.08
N ASN A 50 19.88 -2.81 -8.43
CA ASN A 50 18.89 -3.67 -9.08
C ASN A 50 17.69 -2.89 -9.60
N LEU A 51 17.24 -1.86 -8.88
CA LEU A 51 16.15 -0.99 -9.35
C LEU A 51 16.55 -0.20 -10.61
N ILE A 52 17.79 0.27 -10.67
CA ILE A 52 18.28 1.10 -11.78
C ILE A 52 18.65 0.26 -13.01
N GLU A 53 19.35 -0.84 -12.82
CA GLU A 53 19.97 -1.61 -13.91
C GLU A 53 19.17 -2.84 -14.32
N ASN A 54 18.31 -3.34 -13.45
CA ASN A 54 17.57 -4.59 -13.65
C ASN A 54 16.08 -4.39 -13.41
N ALA A 55 15.54 -5.16 -12.47
CA ALA A 55 14.14 -5.07 -12.03
C ALA A 55 14.03 -5.46 -10.55
N ILE A 56 13.04 -4.89 -9.89
CA ILE A 56 12.65 -5.28 -8.54
C ILE A 56 11.18 -5.70 -8.51
N LEU A 57 10.84 -6.52 -7.54
CA LEU A 57 9.46 -6.92 -7.24
C LEU A 57 9.11 -6.44 -5.84
N CYS A 58 8.02 -5.68 -5.73
CA CYS A 58 7.52 -5.17 -4.46
C CYS A 58 6.20 -5.84 -4.07
N ASP A 59 6.07 -6.26 -2.82
CA ASP A 59 4.79 -6.67 -2.25
C ASP A 59 3.98 -5.41 -1.89
N VAL A 60 2.96 -5.12 -2.66
CA VAL A 60 2.06 -3.96 -2.48
C VAL A 60 0.66 -4.37 -1.98
N ALA A 61 0.51 -5.59 -1.47
CA ALA A 61 -0.77 -6.07 -0.94
C ALA A 61 -1.27 -5.28 0.29
N VAL A 62 -0.45 -4.42 0.85
CA VAL A 62 -0.81 -3.45 1.90
C VAL A 62 -1.81 -2.41 1.41
N GLU A 63 -1.82 -2.10 0.13
CA GLU A 63 -2.77 -1.17 -0.48
C GLU A 63 -4.17 -1.79 -0.48
N ARG A 64 -5.13 -1.09 0.11
CA ARG A 64 -6.53 -1.53 0.14
C ARG A 64 -7.27 -0.95 -1.05
N GLN A 65 -8.19 -1.75 -1.57
CA GLN A 65 -9.05 -1.36 -2.67
C GLN A 65 -10.49 -1.25 -2.18
N VAL A 66 -11.16 -0.17 -2.57
CA VAL A 66 -12.58 0.05 -2.33
C VAL A 66 -13.23 0.30 -3.67
N GLU A 67 -14.10 -0.59 -4.09
CA GLU A 67 -14.90 -0.41 -5.29
C GLU A 67 -16.16 0.39 -4.96
N ILE A 68 -16.43 1.42 -5.76
CA ILE A 68 -17.63 2.26 -5.64
C ILE A 68 -18.37 2.18 -6.97
N THR A 69 -19.56 1.57 -6.96
CA THR A 69 -20.37 1.31 -8.15
C THR A 69 -21.76 1.91 -8.04
N GLY A 70 -22.44 2.02 -9.15
CA GLY A 70 -23.81 2.51 -9.24
C GLY A 70 -23.93 3.90 -9.87
N PRO A 71 -25.17 4.36 -10.14
CA PRO A 71 -25.42 5.59 -10.89
C PRO A 71 -24.91 6.85 -10.19
N ASP A 72 -24.81 6.84 -8.87
CA ASP A 72 -24.33 7.97 -8.07
C ASP A 72 -22.89 7.82 -7.58
N ALA A 73 -22.15 6.81 -8.04
CA ALA A 73 -20.77 6.54 -7.62
C ALA A 73 -19.87 7.77 -7.78
N PHE A 74 -19.94 8.46 -8.92
CA PHE A 74 -19.19 9.67 -9.16
C PHE A 74 -19.54 10.80 -8.18
N LYS A 75 -20.83 11.03 -7.95
CA LYS A 75 -21.28 12.06 -7.01
C LYS A 75 -20.81 11.77 -5.59
N PHE A 76 -20.88 10.50 -5.19
CA PHE A 76 -20.43 10.07 -3.88
C PHE A 76 -18.95 10.31 -3.68
N ILE A 77 -18.08 9.86 -4.62
CA ILE A 77 -16.64 10.07 -4.48
C ILE A 77 -16.27 11.56 -4.54
N GLN A 78 -16.99 12.36 -5.33
CA GLN A 78 -16.75 13.80 -5.40
C GLN A 78 -17.09 14.51 -4.08
N LEU A 79 -18.03 14.01 -3.29
CA LEU A 79 -18.33 14.54 -1.95
C LEU A 79 -17.22 14.23 -0.94
N LEU A 80 -16.47 13.15 -1.14
CA LEU A 80 -15.42 12.72 -0.23
C LEU A 80 -14.06 13.41 -0.48
N THR A 81 -13.90 14.09 -1.61
CA THR A 81 -12.65 14.76 -1.94
C THR A 81 -12.86 16.21 -2.35
N PRO A 82 -11.99 17.14 -1.90
CA PRO A 82 -12.01 18.52 -2.35
C PRO A 82 -11.52 18.69 -3.78
N ARG A 83 -10.92 17.65 -4.37
CA ARG A 83 -10.36 17.71 -5.72
C ARG A 83 -11.44 17.49 -6.76
N ASP A 84 -11.51 18.38 -7.76
CA ASP A 84 -12.41 18.21 -8.88
C ASP A 84 -12.01 16.99 -9.73
N LEU A 85 -12.93 16.03 -9.83
CA LEU A 85 -12.79 14.79 -10.60
C LEU A 85 -13.54 14.82 -11.93
N SER A 86 -14.23 15.92 -12.26
CA SER A 86 -15.11 16.00 -13.44
C SER A 86 -14.40 15.72 -14.77
N LYS A 87 -13.08 15.95 -14.81
CA LYS A 87 -12.23 15.71 -15.99
C LYS A 87 -11.50 14.38 -15.95
N LEU A 88 -11.79 13.52 -14.97
CA LEU A 88 -11.15 12.21 -14.89
C LEU A 88 -11.80 11.25 -15.88
N ALA A 89 -11.05 10.82 -16.88
CA ALA A 89 -11.53 9.87 -17.89
C ALA A 89 -11.34 8.42 -17.44
N VAL A 90 -12.09 7.52 -18.06
CA VAL A 90 -11.92 6.08 -17.85
C VAL A 90 -10.48 5.66 -18.15
N GLY A 91 -9.89 4.85 -17.26
CA GLY A 91 -8.49 4.42 -17.36
C GLY A 91 -7.47 5.40 -16.79
N GLN A 92 -7.91 6.56 -16.29
CA GLN A 92 -7.03 7.51 -15.60
C GLN A 92 -7.08 7.33 -14.09
N CYS A 93 -5.95 7.58 -13.44
CA CYS A 93 -5.81 7.62 -11.99
C CYS A 93 -5.53 9.05 -11.51
N LYS A 94 -5.95 9.35 -10.31
CA LYS A 94 -5.71 10.64 -9.68
C LYS A 94 -5.56 10.47 -8.17
N TYR A 95 -4.49 10.99 -7.61
CA TYR A 95 -4.34 11.08 -6.16
C TYR A 95 -5.32 12.08 -5.57
N VAL A 96 -6.02 11.68 -4.53
CA VAL A 96 -7.00 12.51 -3.83
C VAL A 96 -6.84 12.39 -2.33
N LEU A 97 -7.25 13.42 -1.62
CA LEU A 97 -7.47 13.38 -0.18
C LEU A 97 -8.92 13.02 0.08
N ILE A 98 -9.16 12.09 0.99
CA ILE A 98 -10.51 11.80 1.45
C ILE A 98 -10.77 12.64 2.70
N ALA A 99 -11.78 13.50 2.64
CA ALA A 99 -12.20 14.35 3.73
C ALA A 99 -13.47 13.79 4.38
N VAL A 100 -13.39 13.52 5.69
CA VAL A 100 -14.56 13.09 6.46
C VAL A 100 -15.35 14.31 6.95
N SER A 101 -14.65 15.40 7.23
CA SER A 101 -15.20 16.72 7.50
C SER A 101 -14.15 17.78 7.14
N TYR A 102 -14.53 19.05 7.16
CA TYR A 102 -13.57 20.14 6.90
C TYR A 102 -12.42 20.23 7.90
N THR A 103 -12.49 19.51 9.03
CA THR A 103 -11.44 19.45 10.05
C THR A 103 -10.59 18.20 9.97
N HIS A 104 -10.96 17.19 9.14
CA HIS A 104 -10.28 15.91 9.03
C HIS A 104 -10.01 15.58 7.56
N LEU A 105 -8.77 15.82 7.16
CA LEU A 105 -8.26 15.34 5.89
C LEU A 105 -7.45 14.07 6.15
N ARG A 106 -7.84 12.97 5.53
CA ARG A 106 -7.06 11.74 5.52
C ARG A 106 -6.40 11.58 4.17
N ALA A 107 -5.09 11.46 4.16
CA ALA A 107 -4.39 11.04 2.98
C ALA A 107 -4.66 9.55 2.76
N HIS A 108 -5.18 9.19 1.60
CA HIS A 108 -5.50 7.81 1.27
C HIS A 108 -4.28 6.88 1.38
N GLU A 109 -3.11 7.42 1.13
CA GLU A 109 -1.83 6.69 1.17
C GLU A 109 -1.40 6.27 2.58
N THR A 110 -1.82 7.00 3.61
CA THR A 110 -1.37 6.76 4.98
C THR A 110 -2.38 6.03 5.84
N GLU A 111 -3.64 5.97 5.41
CA GLU A 111 -4.74 5.50 6.25
C GLU A 111 -5.68 4.48 5.58
N ALA A 112 -5.41 4.19 4.32
CA ALA A 112 -6.21 3.22 3.58
C ALA A 112 -6.14 1.80 4.16
#